data_4f952b21dbdb509664738946377b53e7
#
_entry.id   4f952b21dbdb509664738946377b53e7
#
_cell.length_a   1.000
_cell.length_b   1.000
_cell.length_c   1.000
_cell.angle_alpha   90.00
_cell.angle_beta   90.00
_cell.angle_gamma   90.00
#
_symmetry.space_group_name_H-M   'P 1'
#
loop_
_entity.id
_entity.type
_entity.pdbx_description
1 polymer ?
#
loop_
_entity_poly.entity_id
_entity_poly.type
_entity_poly.pdbx_seq_one_letter_code
_entity_poly.pdbx_strand_id
1 'polypeptide(L)'
;MIGVNEDPTGSTVSARADLVLPCLDEAEALPWVLGRLPEGWRAIVVDNGSTDGSADLARSLGATVVHESRRGFGAACHAGLLAATAPYVCFCDCDGSLDPALLPGFVDRIAAGESDLVLGRRRPQSRGAWPAHARAGNLALSRMLRSRTGLRLRDLGP
;
A
#
# COMPACT_ATOMS: atom_id res chain seq x y z
N MET A 1 14.06 22.68 -4.90
CA MET A 1 13.78 22.82 -6.35
C MET A 1 13.45 21.42 -6.82
N ILE A 2 12.15 21.11 -6.92
CA ILE A 2 11.65 19.77 -7.27
C ILE A 2 11.78 19.66 -8.79
N GLY A 3 12.64 18.75 -9.26
CA GLY A 3 12.75 18.45 -10.68
C GLY A 3 11.48 17.76 -11.17
N VAL A 4 10.62 18.52 -11.82
CA VAL A 4 9.53 17.98 -12.63
C VAL A 4 10.19 17.42 -13.88
N ASN A 5 10.15 16.11 -14.07
CA ASN A 5 10.54 15.50 -15.34
C ASN A 5 9.45 15.88 -16.36
N GLU A 6 9.69 16.98 -17.09
CA GLU A 6 8.85 17.38 -18.22
C GLU A 6 9.28 16.53 -19.42
N ASP A 7 8.34 15.72 -19.93
CA ASP A 7 8.42 15.18 -21.28
C ASP A 7 8.48 16.36 -22.29
N PRO A 8 9.28 16.30 -23.36
CA PRO A 8 9.42 17.36 -24.35
C PRO A 8 8.09 17.76 -25.05
N THR A 9 6.99 17.06 -24.78
CA THR A 9 5.63 17.39 -25.28
C THR A 9 4.81 18.25 -24.33
N GLY A 10 5.35 18.65 -23.14
CA GLY A 10 4.64 19.50 -22.17
C GLY A 10 3.45 18.83 -21.46
N SER A 11 3.31 17.51 -21.56
CA SER A 11 2.30 16.73 -20.85
C SER A 11 2.88 16.25 -19.52
N THR A 12 2.32 16.68 -18.41
CA THR A 12 2.60 16.06 -17.09
C THR A 12 2.09 14.61 -17.15
N VAL A 13 3.00 13.66 -17.30
CA VAL A 13 2.63 12.23 -17.25
C VAL A 13 2.07 11.96 -15.86
N SER A 14 0.74 11.81 -15.78
CA SER A 14 0.08 11.40 -14.55
C SER A 14 0.57 10.01 -14.18
N ALA A 15 0.90 9.79 -12.90
CA ALA A 15 1.26 8.46 -12.42
C ALA A 15 0.15 7.46 -12.76
N ARG A 16 0.53 6.24 -13.16
CA ARG A 16 -0.43 5.17 -13.45
C ARG A 16 -1.23 4.79 -12.21
N ALA A 17 -0.58 4.75 -11.07
CA ALA A 17 -1.19 4.45 -9.78
C ALA A 17 -0.43 5.14 -8.64
N ASP A 18 -1.12 5.40 -7.55
CA ASP A 18 -0.56 5.82 -6.28
C ASP A 18 -0.46 4.63 -5.33
N LEU A 19 0.72 4.43 -4.75
CA LEU A 19 0.93 3.46 -3.67
C LEU A 19 0.96 4.20 -2.33
N VAL A 20 -0.07 4.02 -1.52
CA VAL A 20 -0.16 4.54 -0.16
C VAL A 20 0.53 3.56 0.79
N LEU A 21 1.49 4.08 1.54
CA LEU A 21 2.34 3.37 2.50
C LEU A 21 2.15 3.99 3.88
N PRO A 22 1.24 3.48 4.74
CA PRO A 22 1.18 3.88 6.15
C PRO A 22 2.51 3.55 6.83
N CYS A 23 3.12 4.53 7.49
CA CYS A 23 4.47 4.41 8.03
C CYS A 23 4.51 4.86 9.49
N LEU A 24 5.10 4.03 10.35
CA LEU A 24 5.40 4.35 11.74
C LEU A 24 6.67 3.63 12.18
N ASP A 25 7.79 4.36 12.22
CA ASP A 25 9.11 3.84 12.58
C ASP A 25 9.58 2.67 11.68
N GLU A 26 9.60 2.91 10.35
CA GLU A 26 9.95 1.91 9.31
C GLU A 26 11.18 2.33 8.47
N ALA A 27 12.10 3.12 9.04
CA ALA A 27 13.27 3.62 8.30
C ALA A 27 14.12 2.50 7.70
N GLU A 28 14.21 1.33 8.36
CA GLU A 28 15.00 0.19 7.88
C GLU A 28 14.40 -0.44 6.61
N ALA A 29 13.07 -0.53 6.51
CA ALA A 29 12.38 -1.18 5.41
C ALA A 29 12.17 -0.27 4.18
N LEU A 30 12.05 1.04 4.39
CA LEU A 30 11.75 2.04 3.35
C LEU A 30 12.61 1.94 2.09
N PRO A 31 13.95 1.79 2.16
CA PRO A 31 14.78 1.70 0.95
C PRO A 31 14.41 0.50 0.08
N TRP A 32 14.10 -0.63 0.70
CA TRP A 32 13.70 -1.84 -0.01
C TRP A 32 12.30 -1.67 -0.62
N VAL A 33 11.34 -1.14 0.13
CA VAL A 33 9.96 -0.94 -0.33
C VAL A 33 9.91 0.05 -1.49
N LEU A 34 10.54 1.21 -1.34
CA LEU A 34 10.54 2.25 -2.36
C LEU A 34 11.39 1.89 -3.58
N GLY A 35 12.47 1.13 -3.40
CA GLY A 35 13.29 0.61 -4.49
C GLY A 35 12.57 -0.44 -5.36
N ARG A 36 11.42 -0.95 -4.93
CA ARG A 36 10.58 -1.90 -5.66
C ARG A 36 9.28 -1.29 -6.19
N LEU A 37 9.15 0.04 -6.10
CA LEU A 37 8.03 0.75 -6.68
C LEU A 37 8.00 0.52 -8.20
N PRO A 38 6.86 0.10 -8.78
CA PRO A 38 6.77 -0.09 -10.22
C PRO A 38 6.99 1.21 -11.00
N GLU A 39 7.56 1.10 -12.19
CA GLU A 39 7.79 2.26 -13.06
C GLU A 39 6.48 3.00 -13.38
N GLY A 40 6.53 4.32 -13.36
CA GLY A 40 5.36 5.16 -13.60
C GLY A 40 4.37 5.22 -12.44
N TRP A 41 4.72 4.67 -11.26
CA TRP A 41 3.93 4.78 -10.04
C TRP A 41 4.47 5.90 -9.14
N ARG A 42 3.63 6.40 -8.24
CA ARG A 42 4.03 7.36 -7.22
C ARG A 42 3.80 6.75 -5.83
N ALA A 43 4.82 6.83 -4.97
CA ALA A 43 4.69 6.47 -3.57
C ALA A 43 4.20 7.65 -2.74
N ILE A 44 3.20 7.40 -1.89
CA ILE A 44 2.69 8.32 -0.86
C ILE A 44 2.94 7.67 0.49
N VAL A 45 4.03 8.05 1.14
CA VAL A 45 4.35 7.60 2.49
C VAL A 45 3.60 8.47 3.49
N VAL A 46 2.75 7.86 4.30
CA VAL A 46 1.98 8.56 5.32
C VAL A 46 2.63 8.35 6.67
N ASP A 47 3.40 9.34 7.10
CA ASP A 47 4.05 9.34 8.41
C ASP A 47 3.02 9.56 9.52
N ASN A 48 2.85 8.56 10.37
CA ASN A 48 1.89 8.58 11.48
C ASN A 48 2.57 8.84 12.83
N GLY A 49 3.61 9.66 12.80
CA GLY A 49 4.36 10.13 13.97
C GLY A 49 5.61 9.29 14.25
N SER A 50 6.39 8.97 13.22
CA SER A 50 7.68 8.29 13.35
C SER A 50 8.71 9.16 14.07
N THR A 51 9.63 8.51 14.76
CA THR A 51 10.71 9.13 15.52
C THR A 51 12.10 8.69 15.06
N ASP A 52 12.16 7.74 14.14
CA ASP A 52 13.38 7.10 13.62
C ASP A 52 13.96 7.75 12.35
N GLY A 53 13.35 8.84 11.86
CA GLY A 53 13.77 9.51 10.62
C GLY A 53 13.10 8.97 9.35
N SER A 54 12.12 8.08 9.47
CA SER A 54 11.39 7.50 8.33
C SER A 54 10.87 8.55 7.34
N ALA A 55 10.29 9.66 7.85
CA ALA A 55 9.70 10.69 6.99
C ALA A 55 10.76 11.39 6.11
N ASP A 56 11.92 11.73 6.67
CA ASP A 56 12.99 12.41 5.93
C ASP A 56 13.66 11.45 4.95
N LEU A 57 13.85 10.19 5.35
CA LEU A 57 14.35 9.14 4.48
C LEU A 57 13.43 8.92 3.28
N ALA A 58 12.13 8.81 3.51
CA ALA A 58 11.15 8.64 2.44
C ALA A 58 11.20 9.78 1.41
N ARG A 59 11.30 11.04 1.88
CA ARG A 59 11.49 12.21 0.99
C ARG A 59 12.77 12.11 0.17
N SER A 60 13.88 11.74 0.81
CA SER A 60 15.17 11.60 0.12
C SER A 60 15.16 10.52 -0.96
N LEU A 61 14.30 9.50 -0.80
CA LEU A 61 14.08 8.41 -1.76
C LEU A 61 13.02 8.76 -2.83
N GLY A 62 12.52 10.00 -2.86
CA GLY A 62 11.60 10.49 -3.90
C GLY A 62 10.11 10.26 -3.62
N ALA A 63 9.74 9.78 -2.44
CA ALA A 63 8.34 9.61 -2.09
C ALA A 63 7.67 10.96 -1.71
N THR A 64 6.39 11.08 -2.02
CA THR A 64 5.54 12.12 -1.43
C THR A 64 5.27 11.76 0.03
N VAL A 65 5.56 12.66 0.97
CA VAL A 65 5.32 12.41 2.40
C VAL A 65 4.15 13.25 2.90
N VAL A 66 3.18 12.57 3.51
CA VAL A 66 2.02 13.16 4.19
C VAL A 66 2.16 12.89 5.68
N HIS A 67 1.90 13.89 6.51
CA HIS A 67 1.87 13.72 7.97
C HIS A 67 0.43 13.59 8.47
N GLU A 68 0.15 12.52 9.21
CA GLU A 68 -1.15 12.30 9.87
C GLU A 68 -0.95 12.23 11.38
N SER A 69 -1.47 13.24 12.08
CA SER A 69 -1.33 13.37 13.53
C SER A 69 -2.22 12.43 14.33
N ARG A 70 -3.37 12.01 13.75
CA ARG A 70 -4.24 11.02 14.40
C ARG A 70 -3.59 9.66 14.29
N ARG A 71 -3.21 9.10 15.43
CA ARG A 71 -2.59 7.77 15.48
C ARG A 71 -3.55 6.69 15.00
N GLY A 72 -3.00 5.76 14.20
CA GLY A 72 -3.68 4.54 13.77
C GLY A 72 -3.61 4.31 12.26
N PHE A 73 -3.51 3.02 11.90
CA PHE A 73 -3.36 2.56 10.51
C PHE A 73 -4.45 3.12 9.58
N GLY A 74 -5.72 3.06 10.02
CA GLY A 74 -6.84 3.57 9.23
C GLY A 74 -6.79 5.08 9.00
N ALA A 75 -6.29 5.87 9.97
CA ALA A 75 -6.11 7.30 9.80
C ALA A 75 -5.02 7.60 8.75
N ALA A 76 -3.90 6.88 8.81
CA ALA A 76 -2.83 6.99 7.83
C ALA A 76 -3.31 6.57 6.41
N CYS A 77 -4.01 5.45 6.28
CA CYS A 77 -4.60 5.04 5.00
C CYS A 77 -5.54 6.12 4.43
N HIS A 78 -6.41 6.68 5.27
CA HIS A 78 -7.35 7.72 4.84
C HIS A 78 -6.63 9.00 4.39
N ALA A 79 -5.61 9.45 5.13
CA ALA A 79 -4.81 10.62 4.74
C ALA A 79 -4.09 10.40 3.40
N GLY A 80 -3.53 9.21 3.18
CA GLY A 80 -2.92 8.83 1.92
C GLY A 80 -3.91 8.78 0.76
N LEU A 81 -5.12 8.26 0.99
CA LEU A 81 -6.19 8.25 0.00
C LEU A 81 -6.58 9.68 -0.43
N LEU A 82 -6.68 10.61 0.52
CA LEU A 82 -7.00 12.01 0.22
C LEU A 82 -5.89 12.72 -0.56
N ALA A 83 -4.64 12.29 -0.42
CA ALA A 83 -3.49 12.82 -1.15
C ALA A 83 -3.29 12.17 -2.53
N ALA A 84 -3.98 11.06 -2.80
CA ALA A 84 -3.90 10.35 -4.06
C ALA A 84 -4.58 11.14 -5.19
N THR A 85 -3.96 11.12 -6.38
CA THR A 85 -4.46 11.79 -7.58
C THR A 85 -4.43 10.89 -8.82
N ALA A 86 -3.76 9.74 -8.75
CA ALA A 86 -3.74 8.77 -9.83
C ALA A 86 -5.10 8.05 -9.96
N PRO A 87 -5.43 7.50 -11.14
CA PRO A 87 -6.69 6.80 -11.38
C PRO A 87 -6.85 5.53 -10.52
N TYR A 88 -5.74 4.94 -10.08
CA TYR A 88 -5.73 3.76 -9.22
C TYR A 88 -4.97 4.05 -7.93
N VAL A 89 -5.48 3.54 -6.81
CA VAL A 89 -4.83 3.65 -5.49
C VAL A 89 -4.61 2.25 -4.94
N CYS A 90 -3.37 1.96 -4.57
CA CYS A 90 -2.99 0.75 -3.88
C CYS A 90 -2.57 1.06 -2.45
N PHE A 91 -2.78 0.11 -1.55
CA PHE A 91 -2.30 0.16 -0.17
C PHE A 91 -1.36 -1.01 0.07
N CYS A 92 -0.26 -0.75 0.74
CA CYS A 92 0.72 -1.76 1.12
C CYS A 92 1.32 -1.39 2.48
N ASP A 93 1.66 -2.38 3.29
CA ASP A 93 2.41 -2.14 4.51
C ASP A 93 3.82 -1.65 4.18
N CYS A 94 4.38 -0.80 5.03
CA CYS A 94 5.69 -0.16 4.81
C CYS A 94 6.86 -0.96 5.42
N ASP A 95 6.57 -2.10 6.06
CA ASP A 95 7.51 -2.94 6.82
C ASP A 95 8.30 -3.96 5.97
N GLY A 96 8.10 -3.95 4.64
CA GLY A 96 8.73 -4.89 3.73
C GLY A 96 8.14 -6.30 3.73
N SER A 97 7.04 -6.54 4.44
CA SER A 97 6.36 -7.85 4.46
C SER A 97 5.66 -8.20 3.14
N LEU A 98 5.36 -7.19 2.33
CA LEU A 98 4.73 -7.31 1.02
C LEU A 98 5.60 -6.68 -0.06
N ASP A 99 5.64 -7.31 -1.24
CA ASP A 99 6.44 -6.83 -2.36
C ASP A 99 5.65 -5.90 -3.28
N PRO A 100 5.96 -4.58 -3.34
CA PRO A 100 5.28 -3.63 -4.22
C PRO A 100 5.34 -4.01 -5.72
N ALA A 101 6.38 -4.72 -6.16
CA ALA A 101 6.53 -5.16 -7.54
C ALA A 101 5.42 -6.11 -8.01
N LEU A 102 4.63 -6.67 -7.09
CA LEU A 102 3.49 -7.55 -7.43
C LEU A 102 2.19 -6.77 -7.72
N LEU A 103 2.11 -5.48 -7.35
CA LEU A 103 0.90 -4.68 -7.44
C LEU A 103 0.39 -4.38 -8.87
N PRO A 104 1.23 -4.27 -9.92
CA PRO A 104 0.71 -4.05 -11.28
C PRO A 104 -0.36 -5.05 -11.70
N GLY A 105 -0.20 -6.33 -11.37
CA GLY A 105 -1.20 -7.35 -11.68
C GLY A 105 -2.56 -7.15 -10.99
N PHE A 106 -2.62 -6.39 -9.88
CA PHE A 106 -3.87 -6.02 -9.22
C PHE A 106 -4.56 -4.89 -9.98
N VAL A 107 -3.79 -3.87 -10.37
CA VAL A 107 -4.29 -2.74 -11.15
C VAL A 107 -4.77 -3.20 -12.53
N ASP A 108 -4.06 -4.12 -13.18
CA ASP A 108 -4.46 -4.67 -14.48
C ASP A 108 -5.85 -5.30 -14.45
N ARG A 109 -6.21 -6.01 -13.37
CA ARG A 109 -7.55 -6.59 -13.20
C ARG A 109 -8.65 -5.55 -13.06
N ILE A 110 -8.37 -4.47 -12.32
CA ILE A 110 -9.31 -3.34 -12.19
C ILE A 110 -9.45 -2.63 -13.52
N ALA A 111 -8.34 -2.37 -14.21
CA ALA A 111 -8.33 -1.74 -15.53
C ALA A 111 -9.05 -2.56 -16.60
N ALA A 112 -9.02 -3.88 -16.50
CA ALA A 112 -9.79 -4.79 -17.36
C ALA A 112 -11.29 -4.86 -17.02
N GLY A 113 -11.74 -4.14 -15.97
CA GLY A 113 -13.14 -4.17 -15.52
C GLY A 113 -13.57 -5.48 -14.85
N GLU A 114 -12.60 -6.30 -14.40
CA GLU A 114 -12.91 -7.56 -13.72
C GLU A 114 -13.49 -7.34 -12.31
N SER A 115 -13.13 -6.23 -11.66
CA SER A 115 -13.62 -5.86 -10.33
C SER A 115 -13.24 -4.41 -9.99
N ASP A 116 -13.97 -3.80 -9.03
CA ASP A 116 -13.69 -2.46 -8.50
C ASP A 116 -12.65 -2.48 -7.37
N LEU A 117 -12.44 -3.65 -6.75
CA LEU A 117 -11.50 -3.86 -5.65
C LEU A 117 -10.81 -5.22 -5.79
N VAL A 118 -9.48 -5.22 -5.70
CA VAL A 118 -8.66 -6.45 -5.69
C VAL A 118 -7.89 -6.54 -4.38
N LEU A 119 -8.03 -7.66 -3.67
CA LEU A 119 -7.32 -7.93 -2.42
C LEU A 119 -6.25 -8.99 -2.62
N GLY A 120 -5.05 -8.70 -2.11
CA GLY A 120 -3.94 -9.65 -2.06
C GLY A 120 -4.20 -10.75 -1.03
N ARG A 121 -4.01 -12.01 -1.44
CA ARG A 121 -4.01 -13.12 -0.50
C ARG A 121 -2.60 -13.38 -0.01
N ARG A 122 -2.35 -13.20 1.28
CA ARG A 122 -1.06 -13.56 1.91
C ARG A 122 -0.87 -15.07 1.91
N ARG A 123 0.32 -15.51 1.50
CA ARG A 123 0.74 -16.91 1.59
C ARG A 123 1.94 -16.98 2.53
N PRO A 124 1.81 -17.59 3.72
CA PRO A 124 2.93 -17.71 4.62
C PRO A 124 4.05 -18.54 3.97
N GLN A 125 5.27 -18.01 3.99
CA GLN A 125 6.45 -18.67 3.40
C GLN A 125 6.98 -19.82 4.26
N SER A 126 6.61 -19.89 5.54
CA SER A 126 7.05 -20.92 6.46
C SER A 126 5.92 -21.48 7.32
N ARG A 127 6.08 -22.76 7.77
CA ARG A 127 5.19 -23.36 8.77
C ARG A 127 5.42 -22.62 10.09
N GLY A 128 4.45 -21.85 10.58
CA GLY A 128 4.52 -21.08 11.81
C GLY A 128 4.51 -19.56 11.65
N ALA A 129 4.64 -19.05 10.43
CA ALA A 129 4.53 -17.61 10.17
C ALA A 129 3.15 -17.02 10.58
N TRP A 130 2.15 -17.85 10.74
CA TRP A 130 0.82 -17.46 11.22
C TRP A 130 0.46 -18.19 12.51
N PRO A 131 0.29 -17.47 13.63
CA PRO A 131 -0.19 -18.04 14.88
C PRO A 131 -1.56 -18.71 14.71
N ALA A 132 -1.81 -19.81 15.43
CA ALA A 132 -3.04 -20.59 15.32
C ALA A 132 -4.31 -19.76 15.59
N HIS A 133 -4.26 -18.83 16.55
CA HIS A 133 -5.37 -17.92 16.87
C HIS A 133 -5.69 -16.96 15.72
N ALA A 134 -4.68 -16.43 15.03
CA ALA A 134 -4.88 -15.55 13.87
C ALA A 134 -5.53 -16.32 12.70
N ARG A 135 -5.11 -17.57 12.46
CA ARG A 135 -5.75 -18.48 11.47
C ARG A 135 -7.21 -18.76 11.80
N ALA A 136 -7.51 -19.06 13.07
CA ALA A 136 -8.88 -19.30 13.53
C ALA A 136 -9.74 -18.04 13.40
N GLY A 137 -9.23 -16.86 13.78
CA GLY A 137 -9.90 -15.58 13.63
C GLY A 137 -10.22 -15.24 12.16
N ASN A 138 -9.24 -15.36 11.28
CA ASN A 138 -9.44 -15.11 9.84
C ASN A 138 -10.47 -16.09 9.24
N LEU A 139 -10.46 -17.36 9.63
CA LEU A 139 -11.44 -18.35 9.17
C LEU A 139 -12.87 -18.01 9.65
N ALA A 140 -13.02 -17.62 10.92
CA ALA A 140 -14.32 -17.23 11.48
C ALA A 140 -14.89 -15.99 10.79
N LEU A 141 -14.07 -14.94 10.62
CA LEU A 141 -14.44 -13.71 9.93
C LEU A 141 -14.78 -13.95 8.45
N SER A 142 -13.98 -14.75 7.75
CA SER A 142 -14.24 -15.11 6.36
C SER A 142 -15.56 -15.86 6.18
N ARG A 143 -15.90 -16.76 7.12
CA ARG A 143 -17.20 -17.46 7.12
C ARG A 143 -18.35 -16.52 7.40
N MET A 144 -18.21 -15.61 8.38
CA MET A 144 -19.24 -14.63 8.73
C MET A 144 -19.51 -13.67 7.57
N LEU A 145 -18.47 -13.16 6.91
CA LEU A 145 -18.64 -12.31 5.74
C LEU A 145 -19.28 -13.06 4.58
N ARG A 146 -18.83 -14.28 4.31
CA ARG A 146 -19.44 -15.11 3.26
C ARG A 146 -20.92 -15.34 3.49
N SER A 147 -21.35 -15.61 4.74
CA SER A 147 -22.78 -15.83 5.05
C SER A 147 -23.63 -14.58 4.85
N ARG A 148 -23.05 -13.38 4.98
CA ARG A 148 -23.78 -12.10 4.85
C ARG A 148 -23.71 -11.49 3.46
N THR A 149 -22.63 -11.72 2.71
CA THR A 149 -22.35 -11.03 1.44
C THR A 149 -22.30 -11.96 0.24
N GLY A 150 -22.21 -13.29 0.45
CA GLY A 150 -21.96 -14.26 -0.62
C GLY A 150 -20.51 -14.28 -1.14
N LEU A 151 -19.66 -13.31 -0.74
CA LEU A 151 -18.27 -13.19 -1.20
C LEU A 151 -17.39 -14.29 -0.63
N ARG A 152 -16.56 -14.90 -1.48
CA ARG A 152 -15.61 -15.95 -1.11
C ARG A 152 -14.22 -15.35 -0.81
N LEU A 153 -14.09 -14.57 0.24
CA LEU A 153 -12.81 -14.06 0.70
C LEU A 153 -12.04 -15.17 1.44
N ARG A 154 -10.74 -15.25 1.21
CA ARG A 154 -9.85 -16.25 1.82
C ARG A 154 -8.84 -15.64 2.80
N ASP A 155 -8.64 -14.34 2.71
CA ASP A 155 -7.80 -13.52 3.59
C ASP A 155 -8.43 -12.14 3.71
N LEU A 156 -8.53 -11.62 4.94
CA LEU A 156 -9.17 -10.34 5.25
C LEU A 156 -8.18 -9.25 5.65
N GLY A 157 -6.90 -9.52 5.47
CA GLY A 157 -5.84 -8.61 5.91
C GLY A 157 -5.43 -8.85 7.38
N PRO A 158 -4.58 -7.95 7.91
CA PRO A 158 -4.15 -7.99 9.31
C PRO A 158 -5.27 -7.74 10.29
#